data_5b4d3001c519323b2719014756f7033f
#
_entry.id   5b4d3001c519323b2719014756f7033f
#
_cell.length_a   1.000
_cell.length_b   1.000
_cell.length_c   1.000
_cell.angle_alpha   90.00
_cell.angle_beta   90.00
_cell.angle_gamma   90.00
#
_symmetry.space_group_name_H-M   'P 1'
#
loop_
_entity.id
_entity.type
_entity.pdbx_description
1 polymer ?
#
loop_
_entity_poly.entity_id
_entity_poly.type
_entity_poly.pdbx_seq_one_letter_code
_entity_poly.pdbx_strand_id
1 'polypeptide(L)'
;MRAGVTGNRPRLRTVALIGIDGSGKTTQARHLAQMLTVAGHPATYHRNAGGRRWLGRAAYRLGRPDAQALLGRTGMLVVESVLRWLAIASALLGGLLSGRVAVMDRYAACQYASLRAHGGTQRWEGLVRAAYRLFPRPQVTFLLAVDPTEAYRRIERRGTDHESLGYLTAADLAYRTLPEYPTFVVIDAGRSVQEVAREIQGYLAGWLAAGGGPVGRPSGCDRSRMVVPAPPGLIPAQARP
;
A
#
# COMPACT_ATOMS: atom_id res chain seq x y z
N MET A 1 -48.14 -8.41 1.53
CA MET A 1 -47.29 -7.53 0.70
C MET A 1 -46.14 -7.05 1.56
N ARG A 2 -44.95 -7.62 1.42
CA ARG A 2 -43.75 -7.10 2.06
C ARG A 2 -43.00 -6.28 1.01
N ALA A 3 -43.03 -4.96 1.16
CA ALA A 3 -42.23 -4.05 0.35
C ALA A 3 -40.75 -4.35 0.60
N GLY A 4 -40.08 -4.90 -0.39
CA GLY A 4 -38.63 -5.10 -0.38
C GLY A 4 -37.96 -3.76 -0.42
N VAL A 5 -37.38 -3.34 0.70
CA VAL A 5 -36.40 -2.23 0.75
C VAL A 5 -35.16 -2.72 0.00
N THR A 6 -35.11 -2.45 -1.30
CA THR A 6 -33.88 -2.56 -2.10
C THR A 6 -32.93 -1.42 -1.70
N GLY A 7 -32.38 -1.52 -0.49
CA GLY A 7 -31.28 -0.67 -0.10
C GLY A 7 -30.13 -0.89 -1.09
N ASN A 8 -29.73 0.17 -1.77
CA ASN A 8 -28.61 0.20 -2.72
C ASN A 8 -27.34 -0.25 -1.96
N ARG A 9 -27.05 -1.56 -2.00
CA ARG A 9 -25.86 -2.13 -1.34
C ARG A 9 -24.62 -1.46 -1.96
N PRO A 10 -23.76 -0.85 -1.17
CA PRO A 10 -22.57 -0.19 -1.72
C PRO A 10 -21.73 -1.22 -2.48
N ARG A 11 -21.58 -0.96 -3.77
CA ARG A 11 -20.82 -1.82 -4.66
C ARG A 11 -19.34 -1.65 -4.35
N LEU A 12 -18.62 -2.73 -4.04
CA LEU A 12 -17.18 -2.72 -3.92
C LEU A 12 -16.57 -2.30 -5.28
N ARG A 13 -15.75 -1.25 -5.30
CA ARG A 13 -15.11 -0.73 -6.51
C ARG A 13 -13.59 -0.80 -6.44
N THR A 14 -13.01 -0.49 -5.28
CA THR A 14 -11.57 -0.40 -5.12
C THR A 14 -11.14 -0.91 -3.76
N VAL A 15 -10.20 -1.85 -3.77
CA VAL A 15 -9.50 -2.36 -2.58
C VAL A 15 -8.01 -2.11 -2.77
N ALA A 16 -7.33 -1.60 -1.75
CA ALA A 16 -5.89 -1.37 -1.78
C ALA A 16 -5.15 -2.26 -0.78
N LEU A 17 -4.03 -2.81 -1.20
CA LEU A 17 -3.06 -3.49 -0.34
C LEU A 17 -1.80 -2.64 -0.26
N ILE A 18 -1.43 -2.24 0.96
CA ILE A 18 -0.28 -1.39 1.25
C ILE A 18 0.63 -2.06 2.28
N GLY A 19 1.82 -1.52 2.49
CA GLY A 19 2.82 -2.02 3.43
C GLY A 19 4.23 -1.94 2.86
N ILE A 20 5.25 -2.26 3.66
CA ILE A 20 6.66 -2.26 3.27
C ILE A 20 6.97 -3.33 2.22
N ASP A 21 8.09 -3.21 1.52
CA ASP A 21 8.53 -4.25 0.57
C ASP A 21 8.85 -5.54 1.35
N GLY A 22 8.60 -6.69 0.74
CA GLY A 22 8.66 -7.98 1.44
C GLY A 22 7.38 -8.37 2.22
N SER A 23 6.40 -7.48 2.41
CA SER A 23 5.17 -7.79 3.16
C SER A 23 4.15 -8.69 2.43
N GLY A 24 4.40 -9.08 1.17
CA GLY A 24 3.53 -10.00 0.44
C GLY A 24 2.37 -9.36 -0.34
N LYS A 25 2.33 -8.02 -0.47
CA LYS A 25 1.26 -7.27 -1.17
C LYS A 25 0.86 -7.86 -2.52
N THR A 26 1.84 -8.10 -3.37
CA THR A 26 1.62 -8.60 -4.74
C THR A 26 0.95 -9.97 -4.76
N THR A 27 1.39 -10.87 -3.87
CA THR A 27 0.82 -12.22 -3.73
C THR A 27 -0.63 -12.13 -3.27
N GLN A 28 -0.88 -11.38 -2.21
CA GLN A 28 -2.23 -11.22 -1.65
C GLN A 28 -3.18 -10.46 -2.58
N ALA A 29 -2.71 -9.44 -3.30
CA ALA A 29 -3.53 -8.70 -4.25
C ALA A 29 -3.97 -9.58 -5.44
N ARG A 30 -3.10 -10.44 -5.95
CA ARG A 30 -3.46 -11.41 -7.00
C ARG A 30 -4.45 -12.45 -6.50
N HIS A 31 -4.20 -13.04 -5.33
CA HIS A 31 -5.12 -13.97 -4.67
C HIS A 31 -6.49 -13.34 -4.47
N LEU A 32 -6.53 -12.13 -3.95
CA LEU A 32 -7.77 -11.40 -3.70
C LEU A 32 -8.57 -11.14 -4.98
N ALA A 33 -7.91 -10.72 -6.07
CA ALA A 33 -8.57 -10.50 -7.34
C ALA A 33 -9.19 -11.78 -7.91
N GLN A 34 -8.48 -12.91 -7.81
CA GLN A 34 -9.00 -14.22 -8.23
C GLN A 34 -10.20 -14.63 -7.39
N MET A 35 -10.09 -14.52 -6.08
CA MET A 35 -11.16 -14.89 -5.15
C MET A 35 -12.42 -14.06 -5.31
N LEU A 36 -12.29 -12.73 -5.43
CA LEU A 36 -13.44 -11.87 -5.68
C LEU A 36 -14.14 -12.28 -6.98
N THR A 37 -13.37 -12.62 -8.01
CA THR A 37 -13.94 -13.06 -9.29
C THR A 37 -14.70 -14.38 -9.14
N VAL A 38 -14.14 -15.36 -8.43
CA VAL A 38 -14.82 -16.65 -8.14
C VAL A 38 -16.07 -16.46 -7.29
N ALA A 39 -16.04 -15.50 -6.36
CA ALA A 39 -17.20 -15.15 -5.51
C ALA A 39 -18.29 -14.32 -6.23
N GLY A 40 -18.19 -14.14 -7.55
CA GLY A 40 -19.19 -13.39 -8.33
C GLY A 40 -18.99 -11.87 -8.33
N HIS A 41 -17.84 -11.39 -7.84
CA HIS A 41 -17.42 -9.99 -7.91
C HIS A 41 -16.26 -9.84 -8.91
N PRO A 42 -16.48 -9.65 -10.21
CA PRO A 42 -15.42 -9.54 -11.19
C PRO A 42 -14.37 -8.51 -10.77
N ALA A 43 -13.13 -8.93 -10.61
CA ALA A 43 -12.04 -8.09 -10.11
C ALA A 43 -10.84 -8.12 -11.04
N THR A 44 -10.05 -7.04 -11.01
CA THR A 44 -8.81 -6.92 -11.78
C THR A 44 -7.67 -6.51 -10.85
N TYR A 45 -6.57 -7.23 -10.92
CA TYR A 45 -5.33 -6.88 -10.23
C TYR A 45 -4.60 -5.76 -10.97
N HIS A 46 -4.20 -4.72 -10.23
CA HIS A 46 -3.42 -3.60 -10.76
C HIS A 46 -2.14 -3.40 -9.95
N ARG A 47 -1.00 -3.50 -10.66
CA ARG A 47 0.32 -3.26 -10.08
C ARG A 47 0.69 -1.78 -10.25
N ASN A 48 0.63 -1.00 -9.18
CA ASN A 48 0.99 0.41 -9.18
C ASN A 48 2.49 0.59 -8.85
N ALA A 49 3.35 0.07 -9.73
CA ALA A 49 4.80 0.18 -9.56
C ALA A 49 5.27 1.58 -9.99
N GLY A 50 6.24 2.13 -9.23
CA GLY A 50 6.83 3.46 -9.52
C GLY A 50 7.81 3.50 -10.69
N GLY A 51 7.85 2.48 -11.56
CA GLY A 51 8.65 2.48 -12.78
C GLY A 51 10.18 2.28 -12.61
N ARG A 52 10.68 2.03 -11.40
CA ARG A 52 12.13 1.90 -11.12
C ARG A 52 12.84 0.95 -12.08
N ARG A 53 12.24 -0.20 -12.42
CA ARG A 53 12.85 -1.18 -13.34
C ARG A 53 12.94 -0.67 -14.78
N TRP A 54 11.98 0.10 -15.23
CA TRP A 54 12.01 0.70 -16.57
C TRP A 54 13.04 1.83 -16.64
N LEU A 55 13.04 2.70 -15.62
CA LEU A 55 14.02 3.80 -15.51
C LEU A 55 15.46 3.26 -15.38
N GLY A 56 15.69 2.19 -14.62
CA GLY A 56 16.99 1.55 -14.54
C GLY A 56 17.48 1.04 -15.90
N ARG A 57 16.62 0.43 -16.71
CA ARG A 57 16.96 0.00 -18.07
C ARG A 57 17.24 1.18 -18.99
N ALA A 58 16.51 2.28 -18.86
CA ALA A 58 16.76 3.49 -19.63
C ALA A 58 18.10 4.15 -19.24
N ALA A 59 18.41 4.23 -17.94
CA ALA A 59 19.68 4.75 -17.44
C ALA A 59 20.88 3.92 -17.94
N TYR A 60 20.77 2.60 -17.89
CA TYR A 60 21.78 1.70 -18.41
C TYR A 60 22.06 1.92 -19.91
N ARG A 61 21.03 2.12 -20.72
CA ARG A 61 21.17 2.48 -22.15
C ARG A 61 21.89 3.82 -22.38
N LEU A 62 21.82 4.72 -21.38
CA LEU A 62 22.48 6.02 -21.41
C LEU A 62 23.86 5.99 -20.70
N GLY A 63 24.42 4.80 -20.46
CA GLY A 63 25.74 4.62 -19.84
C GLY A 63 25.80 4.99 -18.36
N ARG A 64 24.66 5.01 -17.67
CA ARG A 64 24.59 5.29 -16.23
C ARG A 64 24.31 4.00 -15.45
N PRO A 65 24.93 3.82 -14.25
CA PRO A 65 24.77 2.58 -13.47
C PRO A 65 23.32 2.34 -13.02
N ASP A 66 22.58 3.42 -12.73
CA ASP A 66 21.19 3.35 -12.32
C ASP A 66 20.41 4.64 -12.63
N ALA A 67 19.08 4.61 -12.43
CA ALA A 67 18.21 5.75 -12.66
C ALA A 67 18.47 6.91 -11.65
N GLN A 68 18.98 6.60 -10.47
CA GLN A 68 19.29 7.61 -9.46
C GLN A 68 20.54 8.39 -9.84
N ALA A 69 21.53 7.74 -10.47
CA ALA A 69 22.72 8.41 -11.02
C ALA A 69 22.36 9.36 -12.19
N LEU A 70 21.26 9.08 -12.90
CA LEU A 70 20.78 9.91 -14.00
C LEU A 70 19.96 11.12 -13.52
N LEU A 71 19.03 10.90 -12.59
CA LEU A 71 18.00 11.86 -12.18
C LEU A 71 18.26 12.52 -10.83
N GLY A 72 19.22 12.04 -10.08
CA GLY A 72 19.40 12.37 -8.68
C GLY A 72 18.29 11.82 -7.79
N ARG A 73 18.43 11.95 -6.47
CA ARG A 73 17.48 11.44 -5.49
C ARG A 73 16.09 12.08 -5.62
N THR A 74 16.06 13.41 -5.74
CA THR A 74 14.79 14.17 -5.85
C THR A 74 14.09 13.90 -7.17
N GLY A 75 14.82 13.91 -8.29
CA GLY A 75 14.27 13.61 -9.61
C GLY A 75 13.67 12.21 -9.67
N MET A 76 14.33 11.22 -9.07
CA MET A 76 13.82 9.86 -8.99
C MET A 76 12.50 9.77 -8.19
N LEU A 77 12.40 10.47 -7.06
CA LEU A 77 11.15 10.51 -6.27
C LEU A 77 10.00 11.17 -7.03
N VAL A 78 10.28 12.24 -7.77
CA VAL A 78 9.27 12.92 -8.61
C VAL A 78 8.76 11.99 -9.71
N VAL A 79 9.67 11.39 -10.48
CA VAL A 79 9.31 10.47 -11.57
C VAL A 79 8.55 9.26 -11.04
N GLU A 80 8.99 8.67 -9.93
CA GLU A 80 8.27 7.55 -9.29
C GLU A 80 6.86 7.96 -8.85
N SER A 81 6.70 9.18 -8.32
CA SER A 81 5.39 9.71 -7.91
C SER A 81 4.45 9.88 -9.10
N VAL A 82 4.95 10.44 -10.21
CA VAL A 82 4.17 10.65 -11.44
C VAL A 82 3.77 9.31 -12.07
N LEU A 83 4.71 8.37 -12.20
CA LEU A 83 4.42 7.07 -12.80
C LEU A 83 3.41 6.27 -11.96
N ARG A 84 3.51 6.34 -10.63
CA ARG A 84 2.52 5.72 -9.75
C ARG A 84 1.17 6.41 -9.84
N TRP A 85 1.15 7.74 -9.94
CA TRP A 85 -0.07 8.51 -10.14
C TRP A 85 -0.79 8.07 -11.43
N LEU A 86 -0.06 8.00 -12.56
CA LEU A 86 -0.59 7.53 -13.84
C LEU A 86 -1.08 6.08 -13.79
N ALA A 87 -0.35 5.20 -13.09
CA ALA A 87 -0.76 3.81 -12.90
C ALA A 87 -2.08 3.70 -12.12
N ILE A 88 -2.26 4.50 -11.07
CA ILE A 88 -3.51 4.54 -10.31
C ILE A 88 -4.65 5.11 -11.16
N ALA A 89 -4.41 6.21 -11.89
CA ALA A 89 -5.40 6.82 -12.77
C ALA A 89 -5.91 5.82 -13.82
N SER A 90 -4.99 5.14 -14.50
CA SER A 90 -5.34 4.13 -15.52
C SER A 90 -6.11 2.94 -14.92
N ALA A 91 -5.72 2.48 -13.74
CA ALA A 91 -6.39 1.39 -13.05
C ALA A 91 -7.82 1.76 -12.62
N LEU A 92 -8.02 2.96 -12.10
CA LEU A 92 -9.35 3.47 -11.71
C LEU A 92 -10.25 3.65 -12.92
N LEU A 93 -9.71 4.23 -14.00
CA LEU A 93 -10.46 4.40 -15.26
C LEU A 93 -10.85 3.04 -15.85
N GLY A 94 -9.92 2.09 -15.91
CA GLY A 94 -10.20 0.73 -16.37
C GLY A 94 -11.26 0.02 -15.52
N GLY A 95 -11.20 0.16 -14.19
CA GLY A 95 -12.21 -0.36 -13.28
C GLY A 95 -13.59 0.29 -13.48
N LEU A 96 -13.62 1.61 -13.71
CA LEU A 96 -14.85 2.35 -13.97
C LEU A 96 -15.51 1.89 -15.28
N LEU A 97 -14.75 1.80 -16.36
CA LEU A 97 -15.22 1.41 -17.69
C LEU A 97 -15.66 -0.06 -17.76
N SER A 98 -14.93 -0.95 -17.10
CA SER A 98 -15.24 -2.39 -17.09
C SER A 98 -16.27 -2.80 -16.03
N GLY A 99 -16.58 -1.94 -15.07
CA GLY A 99 -17.42 -2.27 -13.93
C GLY A 99 -16.83 -3.31 -12.97
N ARG A 100 -15.52 -3.60 -13.07
CA ARG A 100 -14.79 -4.58 -12.26
C ARG A 100 -14.24 -3.95 -11.00
N VAL A 101 -14.06 -4.75 -9.95
CA VAL A 101 -13.37 -4.31 -8.73
C VAL A 101 -11.87 -4.12 -9.02
N ALA A 102 -11.35 -2.94 -8.76
CA ALA A 102 -9.92 -2.67 -8.89
C ALA A 102 -9.18 -3.08 -7.60
N VAL A 103 -8.39 -4.14 -7.66
CA VAL A 103 -7.51 -4.58 -6.57
C VAL A 103 -6.13 -3.98 -6.79
N MET A 104 -5.79 -2.98 -5.96
CA MET A 104 -4.59 -2.15 -6.10
C MET A 104 -3.43 -2.71 -5.27
N ASP A 105 -2.37 -3.18 -5.92
CA ASP A 105 -1.08 -3.44 -5.27
C ASP A 105 -0.31 -2.10 -5.19
N ARG A 106 -0.37 -1.45 -4.06
CA ARG A 106 0.03 -0.07 -3.73
C ARG A 106 -1.01 0.98 -4.13
N TYR A 107 -1.15 2.01 -3.29
CA TYR A 107 -2.01 3.18 -3.50
C TYR A 107 -1.33 4.45 -2.96
N ALA A 108 -2.06 5.57 -2.87
CA ALA A 108 -1.54 6.87 -2.43
C ALA A 108 -0.73 6.81 -1.12
N ALA A 109 -1.21 6.08 -0.11
CA ALA A 109 -0.52 5.94 1.17
C ALA A 109 0.90 5.38 1.04
N CYS A 110 1.17 4.51 0.04
CA CYS A 110 2.52 4.02 -0.22
C CYS A 110 3.47 5.15 -0.65
N GLN A 111 2.97 6.15 -1.36
CA GLN A 111 3.77 7.29 -1.77
C GLN A 111 4.08 8.21 -0.58
N TYR A 112 3.10 8.44 0.29
CA TYR A 112 3.31 9.25 1.50
C TYR A 112 4.31 8.59 2.44
N ALA A 113 4.18 7.29 2.69
CA ALA A 113 5.12 6.53 3.51
C ALA A 113 6.54 6.52 2.90
N SER A 114 6.66 6.33 1.58
CA SER A 114 7.94 6.38 0.88
C SER A 114 8.62 7.74 0.99
N LEU A 115 7.87 8.84 0.82
CA LEU A 115 8.40 10.20 0.99
C LEU A 115 8.94 10.43 2.39
N ARG A 116 8.20 10.05 3.43
CA ARG A 116 8.64 10.17 4.83
C ARG A 116 9.88 9.32 5.11
N ALA A 117 9.90 8.09 4.64
CA ALA A 117 11.03 7.19 4.82
C ALA A 117 12.32 7.69 4.16
N HIS A 118 12.20 8.46 3.08
CA HIS A 118 13.33 9.11 2.42
C HIS A 118 13.68 10.49 3.01
N GLY A 119 13.04 10.92 4.10
CA GLY A 119 13.27 12.23 4.70
C GLY A 119 12.71 13.39 3.87
N GLY A 120 11.64 13.13 3.10
CA GLY A 120 10.96 14.17 2.33
C GLY A 120 10.37 15.25 3.22
N THR A 121 10.45 16.51 2.77
CA THR A 121 9.91 17.64 3.54
C THR A 121 8.39 17.63 3.57
N GLN A 122 7.82 18.25 4.59
CA GLN A 122 6.38 18.39 4.76
C GLN A 122 5.71 19.12 3.58
N ARG A 123 6.43 20.06 2.94
CA ARG A 123 5.97 20.76 1.73
C ARG A 123 5.79 19.80 0.55
N TRP A 124 6.75 18.90 0.32
CA TRP A 124 6.66 17.89 -0.73
C TRP A 124 5.53 16.90 -0.46
N GLU A 125 5.37 16.44 0.78
CA GLU A 125 4.24 15.59 1.15
C GLU A 125 2.91 16.30 0.88
N GLY A 126 2.80 17.60 1.19
CA GLY A 126 1.62 18.42 0.90
C GLY A 126 1.27 18.49 -0.58
N LEU A 127 2.25 18.71 -1.46
CA LEU A 127 2.06 18.73 -2.91
C LEU A 127 1.59 17.36 -3.44
N VAL A 128 2.24 16.29 -3.00
CA VAL A 128 1.86 14.93 -3.40
C VAL A 128 0.47 14.60 -2.90
N ARG A 129 0.12 14.93 -1.66
CA ARG A 129 -1.24 14.76 -1.13
C ARG A 129 -2.27 15.53 -1.95
N ALA A 130 -1.98 16.76 -2.37
CA ALA A 130 -2.86 17.55 -3.22
C ALA A 130 -3.11 16.86 -4.58
N ALA A 131 -2.05 16.37 -5.22
CA ALA A 131 -2.17 15.63 -6.49
C ALA A 131 -2.98 14.33 -6.35
N TYR A 132 -2.81 13.59 -5.23
CA TYR A 132 -3.51 12.33 -5.00
C TYR A 132 -4.95 12.50 -4.47
N ARG A 133 -5.36 13.72 -4.06
CA ARG A 133 -6.77 14.02 -3.71
C ARG A 133 -7.74 13.87 -4.87
N LEU A 134 -7.24 13.88 -6.10
CA LEU A 134 -8.04 13.61 -7.29
C LEU A 134 -8.56 12.17 -7.36
N PHE A 135 -7.94 11.26 -6.64
CA PHE A 135 -8.35 9.87 -6.61
C PHE A 135 -9.33 9.58 -5.47
N PRO A 136 -10.39 8.81 -5.74
CA PRO A 136 -11.29 8.35 -4.69
C PRO A 136 -10.51 7.49 -3.68
N ARG A 137 -10.90 7.56 -2.42
CA ARG A 137 -10.34 6.67 -1.40
C ARG A 137 -10.82 5.23 -1.68
N PRO A 138 -9.94 4.21 -1.58
CA PRO A 138 -10.39 2.83 -1.63
C PRO A 138 -11.42 2.56 -0.53
N GLN A 139 -12.44 1.75 -0.80
CA GLN A 139 -13.43 1.40 0.21
C GLN A 139 -12.81 0.59 1.35
N VAL A 140 -11.80 -0.22 1.02
CA VAL A 140 -11.02 -0.96 2.02
C VAL A 140 -9.54 -0.83 1.70
N THR A 141 -8.73 -0.52 2.70
CA THR A 141 -7.27 -0.49 2.59
C THR A 141 -6.68 -1.44 3.63
N PHE A 142 -6.05 -2.51 3.16
CA PHE A 142 -5.31 -3.45 4.00
C PHE A 142 -3.86 -3.02 4.13
N LEU A 143 -3.40 -2.80 5.36
CA LEU A 143 -1.99 -2.63 5.68
C LEU A 143 -1.41 -3.99 6.08
N LEU A 144 -0.58 -4.56 5.22
CA LEU A 144 0.14 -5.80 5.50
C LEU A 144 1.36 -5.48 6.37
N ALA A 145 1.17 -5.61 7.69
CA ALA A 145 2.21 -5.36 8.68
C ALA A 145 3.11 -6.59 8.81
N VAL A 146 4.42 -6.39 8.71
CA VAL A 146 5.43 -7.44 8.91
C VAL A 146 6.64 -6.79 9.56
N ASP A 147 7.35 -7.55 10.40
CA ASP A 147 8.61 -7.09 10.96
C ASP A 147 9.62 -6.70 9.85
N PRO A 148 10.24 -5.52 9.91
CA PRO A 148 11.19 -5.08 8.89
C PRO A 148 12.34 -6.05 8.64
N THR A 149 12.80 -6.76 9.67
CA THR A 149 13.88 -7.76 9.56
C THR A 149 13.39 -8.98 8.77
N GLU A 150 12.17 -9.44 9.02
CA GLU A 150 11.57 -10.54 8.24
C GLU A 150 11.29 -10.11 6.80
N ALA A 151 10.80 -8.88 6.58
CA ALA A 151 10.63 -8.32 5.25
C ALA A 151 11.95 -8.28 4.47
N TYR A 152 13.03 -7.82 5.12
CA TYR A 152 14.37 -7.82 4.55
C TYR A 152 14.85 -9.22 4.16
N ARG A 153 14.70 -10.21 5.04
CA ARG A 153 15.04 -11.61 4.73
C ARG A 153 14.26 -12.17 3.53
N ARG A 154 12.97 -11.80 3.41
CA ARG A 154 12.13 -12.20 2.26
C ARG A 154 12.60 -11.57 0.96
N ILE A 155 13.04 -10.31 0.99
CA ILE A 155 13.60 -9.60 -0.16
C ILE A 155 14.91 -10.24 -0.60
N GLU A 156 15.84 -10.47 0.32
CA GLU A 156 17.14 -11.10 0.02
C GLU A 156 16.96 -12.50 -0.57
N ARG A 157 16.08 -13.33 0.00
CA ARG A 157 15.77 -14.66 -0.55
C ARG A 157 15.20 -14.60 -1.97
N ARG A 158 14.52 -13.53 -2.33
CA ARG A 158 13.95 -13.35 -3.67
C ARG A 158 14.98 -12.85 -4.70
N GLY A 159 16.02 -12.15 -4.27
CA GLY A 159 17.13 -11.68 -5.10
C GLY A 159 16.77 -10.68 -6.21
N THR A 160 15.59 -10.05 -6.14
CA THR A 160 15.08 -9.20 -7.25
C THR A 160 15.03 -7.71 -6.96
N ASP A 161 15.04 -7.32 -5.71
CA ASP A 161 15.00 -5.94 -5.24
C ASP A 161 15.96 -5.83 -4.04
N HIS A 162 16.61 -4.68 -3.88
CA HIS A 162 17.52 -4.43 -2.76
C HIS A 162 17.03 -3.18 -2.01
N GLU A 163 16.39 -3.40 -0.88
CA GLU A 163 16.00 -2.32 0.02
C GLU A 163 16.75 -2.51 1.35
N SER A 164 17.35 -1.45 1.87
CA SER A 164 18.07 -1.54 3.13
C SER A 164 17.12 -1.77 4.31
N LEU A 165 17.57 -2.48 5.35
CA LEU A 165 16.79 -2.66 6.58
C LEU A 165 16.41 -1.31 7.20
N GLY A 166 17.31 -0.31 7.17
CA GLY A 166 17.03 1.04 7.65
C GLY A 166 15.86 1.71 6.91
N TYR A 167 15.79 1.56 5.59
CA TYR A 167 14.68 2.07 4.80
C TYR A 167 13.37 1.35 5.15
N LEU A 168 13.39 0.02 5.26
CA LEU A 168 12.20 -0.76 5.60
C LEU A 168 11.65 -0.38 6.98
N THR A 169 12.53 -0.17 7.97
CA THR A 169 12.16 0.28 9.32
C THR A 169 11.55 1.69 9.27
N ALA A 170 12.18 2.62 8.55
CA ALA A 170 11.66 3.97 8.38
C ALA A 170 10.30 3.97 7.66
N ALA A 171 10.11 3.10 6.66
CA ALA A 171 8.87 2.99 5.92
C ALA A 171 7.74 2.39 6.77
N ASP A 172 8.01 1.38 7.61
CA ASP A 172 7.02 0.82 8.54
C ASP A 172 6.55 1.89 9.54
N LEU A 173 7.50 2.62 10.15
CA LEU A 173 7.18 3.73 11.04
C LEU A 173 6.37 4.82 10.30
N ALA A 174 6.75 5.13 9.06
CA ALA A 174 6.03 6.11 8.26
C ALA A 174 4.56 5.71 8.05
N TYR A 175 4.25 4.44 7.73
CA TYR A 175 2.85 3.98 7.62
C TYR A 175 2.07 4.20 8.90
N ARG A 176 2.65 3.90 10.07
CA ARG A 176 2.00 4.02 11.39
C ARG A 176 1.74 5.47 11.80
N THR A 177 2.54 6.40 11.29
CA THR A 177 2.42 7.84 11.58
C THR A 177 1.59 8.60 10.55
N LEU A 178 1.06 7.94 9.50
CA LEU A 178 0.16 8.58 8.55
C LEU A 178 -1.17 8.97 9.21
N PRO A 179 -1.74 10.14 8.92
CA PRO A 179 -3.08 10.52 9.38
C PRO A 179 -4.17 9.51 8.98
N GLU A 180 -3.95 8.79 7.88
CA GLU A 180 -4.86 7.76 7.36
C GLU A 180 -4.77 6.43 8.12
N TYR A 181 -3.75 6.20 8.93
CA TYR A 181 -3.52 4.93 9.63
C TYR A 181 -4.75 4.39 10.40
N PRO A 182 -5.57 5.22 11.08
CA PRO A 182 -6.77 4.73 11.75
C PRO A 182 -7.82 4.11 10.81
N THR A 183 -7.77 4.43 9.51
CA THR A 183 -8.69 3.91 8.49
C THR A 183 -8.20 2.60 7.87
N PHE A 184 -6.98 2.17 8.14
CA PHE A 184 -6.44 0.94 7.60
C PHE A 184 -6.87 -0.29 8.39
N VAL A 185 -7.16 -1.37 7.66
CA VAL A 185 -7.31 -2.70 8.23
C VAL A 185 -5.92 -3.31 8.29
N VAL A 186 -5.37 -3.37 9.50
CA VAL A 186 -4.02 -3.91 9.73
C VAL A 186 -4.10 -5.42 9.80
N ILE A 187 -3.34 -6.10 8.94
CA ILE A 187 -3.24 -7.55 8.84
C ILE A 187 -1.80 -7.97 9.19
N ASP A 188 -1.66 -8.91 10.11
CA ASP A 188 -0.35 -9.50 10.43
C ASP A 188 0.13 -10.37 9.27
N ALA A 189 1.09 -9.86 8.49
CA ALA A 189 1.70 -10.51 7.34
C ALA A 189 2.98 -11.31 7.71
N GLY A 190 3.28 -11.45 8.99
CA GLY A 190 4.29 -12.39 9.50
C GLY A 190 3.88 -13.85 9.36
N ARG A 191 2.57 -14.12 9.29
CA ARG A 191 1.96 -15.45 9.16
C ARG A 191 2.07 -16.01 7.73
N SER A 192 1.60 -17.25 7.56
CA SER A 192 1.58 -17.90 6.25
C SER A 192 0.70 -17.16 5.23
N VAL A 193 1.02 -17.32 3.94
CA VAL A 193 0.27 -16.68 2.84
C VAL A 193 -1.21 -17.05 2.89
N GLN A 194 -1.55 -18.29 3.27
CA GLN A 194 -2.92 -18.79 3.36
C GLN A 194 -3.68 -18.17 4.53
N GLU A 195 -3.05 -17.99 5.68
CA GLU A 195 -3.67 -17.36 6.85
C GLU A 195 -3.98 -15.90 6.59
N VAL A 196 -3.03 -15.16 6.01
CA VAL A 196 -3.21 -13.78 5.59
C VAL A 196 -4.35 -13.66 4.56
N ALA A 197 -4.39 -14.56 3.58
CA ALA A 197 -5.45 -14.58 2.58
C ALA A 197 -6.83 -14.82 3.22
N ARG A 198 -6.94 -15.80 4.14
CA ARG A 198 -8.20 -16.10 4.84
C ARG A 198 -8.70 -14.91 5.67
N GLU A 199 -7.79 -14.18 6.33
CA GLU A 199 -8.17 -13.01 7.13
C GLU A 199 -8.68 -11.86 6.25
N ILE A 200 -7.98 -11.54 5.14
CA ILE A 200 -8.42 -10.55 4.15
C ILE A 200 -9.81 -10.91 3.62
N GLN A 201 -10.04 -12.18 3.31
CA GLN A 201 -11.29 -12.72 2.80
C GLN A 201 -12.42 -12.57 3.81
N GLY A 202 -12.18 -13.01 5.04
CA GLY A 202 -13.16 -12.93 6.12
C GLY A 202 -13.59 -11.49 6.39
N TYR A 203 -12.64 -10.55 6.38
CA TYR A 203 -12.97 -9.13 6.52
C TYR A 203 -13.85 -8.61 5.39
N LEU A 204 -13.50 -8.92 4.13
CA LEU A 204 -14.27 -8.46 2.98
C LEU A 204 -15.66 -9.09 2.91
N ALA A 205 -15.79 -10.37 3.26
CA ALA A 205 -17.09 -11.03 3.35
C ALA A 205 -17.98 -10.34 4.39
N GLY A 206 -17.45 -10.04 5.58
CA GLY A 206 -18.14 -9.27 6.60
C GLY A 206 -18.50 -7.86 6.14
N TRP A 207 -17.59 -7.16 5.44
CA TRP A 207 -17.83 -5.82 4.89
C TRP A 207 -18.96 -5.81 3.85
N LEU A 208 -18.97 -6.79 2.94
CA LEU A 208 -20.02 -6.96 1.94
C LEU A 208 -21.38 -7.30 2.59
N ALA A 209 -21.38 -8.17 3.62
CA ALA A 209 -22.58 -8.53 4.36
C ALA A 209 -23.15 -7.34 5.15
N ALA A 210 -22.30 -6.49 5.72
CA ALA A 210 -22.68 -5.28 6.46
C ALA A 210 -23.11 -4.11 5.54
N GLY A 211 -23.19 -4.32 4.22
CA GLY A 211 -23.60 -3.28 3.29
C GLY A 211 -22.57 -2.16 3.14
N GLY A 212 -21.28 -2.46 3.31
CA GLY A 212 -20.18 -1.49 3.08
C GLY A 212 -19.87 -0.57 4.26
N GLY A 213 -20.41 -0.87 5.42
CA GLY A 213 -20.06 -0.17 6.67
C GLY A 213 -18.77 -0.68 7.30
N PRO A 214 -18.23 0.05 8.29
CA PRO A 214 -17.07 -0.42 9.04
C PRO A 214 -17.41 -1.74 9.74
N VAL A 215 -16.73 -2.80 9.38
CA VAL A 215 -16.79 -4.09 10.09
C VAL A 215 -15.91 -3.96 11.32
N GLY A 216 -16.40 -4.44 12.47
CA GLY A 216 -15.59 -4.54 13.69
C GLY A 216 -14.26 -5.24 13.37
N ARG A 217 -13.17 -4.75 13.96
CA ARG A 217 -11.83 -5.28 13.71
C ARG A 217 -11.76 -6.77 13.95
N PRO A 218 -11.05 -7.54 13.10
CA PRO A 218 -10.79 -8.94 13.38
C PRO A 218 -10.11 -9.06 14.76
N SER A 219 -10.56 -10.02 15.58
CA SER A 219 -10.18 -10.24 16.99
C SER A 219 -8.76 -10.78 17.16
N GLY A 220 -7.79 -10.40 16.38
CA GLY A 220 -6.43 -10.96 16.40
C GLY A 220 -5.30 -9.95 16.35
N CYS A 221 -5.57 -8.66 16.11
CA CYS A 221 -4.52 -7.68 15.99
C CYS A 221 -4.29 -6.95 17.32
N ASP A 222 -3.53 -7.55 18.20
CA ASP A 222 -3.05 -6.90 19.44
C ASP A 222 -2.00 -5.83 19.07
N ARG A 223 -2.41 -4.56 19.19
CA ARG A 223 -1.51 -3.42 19.00
C ARG A 223 -0.30 -3.42 19.93
N SER A 224 -0.37 -4.08 21.07
CA SER A 224 0.70 -4.12 22.07
C SER A 224 1.89 -4.98 21.63
N ARG A 225 1.67 -5.97 20.77
CA ARG A 225 2.76 -6.80 20.21
C ARG A 225 3.51 -6.15 19.03
N MET A 226 3.03 -5.01 18.51
CA MET A 226 3.66 -4.27 17.41
C MET A 226 4.38 -2.99 17.87
N VAL A 227 4.60 -2.81 19.16
CA VAL A 227 5.45 -1.72 19.68
C VAL A 227 6.90 -2.14 19.44
N VAL A 228 7.47 -1.72 18.32
CA VAL A 228 8.92 -1.67 18.16
C VAL A 228 9.40 -0.59 19.14
N PRO A 229 10.30 -0.89 20.09
CA PRO A 229 10.89 0.13 20.94
C PRO A 229 11.54 1.18 20.04
N ALA A 230 11.35 2.46 20.37
CA ALA A 230 11.99 3.57 19.67
C ALA A 230 13.49 3.31 19.59
N PRO A 231 14.14 3.51 18.42
CA PRO A 231 15.58 3.34 18.34
C PRO A 231 16.26 4.30 19.34
N PRO A 232 17.26 3.83 20.10
CA PRO A 232 18.01 4.71 20.99
C PRO A 232 18.75 5.74 20.11
N GLY A 233 18.42 7.05 20.24
CA GLY A 233 19.23 8.10 19.62
C GLY A 233 18.50 9.26 18.93
N LEU A 234 17.17 9.41 19.00
CA LEU A 234 16.53 10.68 18.64
C LEU A 234 16.46 11.59 19.87
N ILE A 235 17.55 12.30 20.13
CA ILE A 235 17.52 13.45 21.06
C ILE A 235 16.67 14.53 20.40
N PRO A 236 15.61 15.04 21.06
CA PRO A 236 14.91 16.20 20.55
C PRO A 236 15.87 17.39 20.51
N ALA A 237 15.92 18.09 19.40
CA ALA A 237 16.68 19.33 19.27
C ALA A 237 16.15 20.32 20.32
N GLN A 238 16.87 20.44 21.40
CA GLN A 238 16.62 21.48 22.40
C GLN A 238 16.78 22.84 21.72
N ALA A 239 15.78 23.69 21.87
CA ALA A 239 15.84 25.09 21.55
C ALA A 239 17.11 25.70 22.19
N ARG A 240 17.97 26.29 21.39
CA ARG A 240 19.02 27.17 21.88
C ARG A 240 18.44 28.56 22.07
N PRO A 241 18.85 29.26 23.15
CA PRO A 241 18.37 30.59 23.52
C PRO A 241 18.74 31.67 22.50
#